data_64802468822561dbf96ff113d90622f1
#
_entry.id   64802468822561dbf96ff113d90622f1
#
_cell.length_a   1.000
_cell.length_b   1.000
_cell.length_c   1.000
_cell.angle_alpha   90.00
_cell.angle_beta   90.00
_cell.angle_gamma   90.00
#
_symmetry.space_group_name_H-M   'P 1'
#
loop_
_entity.id
_entity.type
_entity.pdbx_description
1 polymer ?
#
loop_
_entity_poly.entity_id
_entity_poly.type
_entity_poly.pdbx_seq_one_letter_code
_entity_poly.pdbx_strand_id
1 'polypeptide(L)'
;QDQDGQPLSLADIESRYAEQILAGTLVRRIEKQHLDPDAAHWHKNIGVAPANGTALSFVTQRKQLPEPLPANWSLEALDGNDVRVTLHDSCEFKVDSYRPLAVKSAGQLPTGFEPSELYNSRFHPRGLAMTVVGVTDALRSVGIDWQRIIQHVAPDEIAVFASCIMSQLDENGFGGMMQSRLKGGRVTAKQLALGLNTMPADFINAYVLGSVG
;
A
#
# COMPACT_ATOMS: atom_id res chain seq x y z
N GLN A 1 -20.60 26.10 16.27
CA GLN A 1 -20.86 27.52 16.48
C GLN A 1 -20.82 28.23 15.12
N ASP A 2 -21.63 29.25 14.92
CA ASP A 2 -21.56 30.13 13.76
C ASP A 2 -20.41 31.14 13.86
N GLN A 3 -20.33 32.07 12.92
CA GLN A 3 -19.29 33.11 12.90
C GLN A 3 -19.37 34.09 14.11
N ASP A 4 -20.54 34.16 14.74
CA ASP A 4 -20.79 34.99 15.92
C ASP A 4 -20.64 34.19 17.25
N GLY A 5 -20.19 32.94 17.18
CA GLY A 5 -19.98 32.08 18.34
C GLY A 5 -21.25 31.45 18.93
N GLN A 6 -22.39 31.55 18.24
CA GLN A 6 -23.65 30.97 18.70
C GLN A 6 -23.70 29.47 18.41
N PRO A 7 -24.28 28.65 19.33
CA PRO A 7 -24.44 27.23 19.11
C PRO A 7 -25.42 26.96 17.94
N LEU A 8 -25.00 26.13 17.00
CA LEU A 8 -25.83 25.67 15.90
C LEU A 8 -26.52 24.35 16.23
N SER A 9 -27.78 24.21 15.81
CA SER A 9 -28.43 22.90 15.82
C SER A 9 -27.89 21.99 14.72
N LEU A 10 -28.08 20.67 14.85
CA LEU A 10 -27.68 19.72 13.80
C LEU A 10 -28.40 20.04 12.47
N ALA A 11 -29.65 20.41 12.52
CA ALA A 11 -30.42 20.78 11.32
C ALA A 11 -29.86 22.04 10.63
N ASP A 12 -29.39 23.03 11.39
CA ASP A 12 -28.75 24.22 10.85
C ASP A 12 -27.37 23.86 10.21
N ILE A 13 -26.63 22.96 10.85
CA ILE A 13 -25.34 22.49 10.30
C ILE A 13 -25.58 21.75 8.99
N GLU A 14 -26.54 20.84 8.96
CA GLU A 14 -26.87 20.07 7.76
C GLU A 14 -27.36 20.97 6.62
N SER A 15 -28.25 21.91 6.89
CA SER A 15 -28.81 22.77 5.86
C SER A 15 -27.84 23.82 5.30
N ARG A 16 -26.91 24.34 6.11
CA ARG A 16 -26.05 25.46 5.74
C ARG A 16 -24.61 25.04 5.41
N TYR A 17 -24.11 23.99 6.02
CA TYR A 17 -22.70 23.66 5.99
C TYR A 17 -22.39 22.25 5.50
N ALA A 18 -23.41 21.41 5.17
CA ALA A 18 -23.18 20.02 4.75
C ALA A 18 -22.20 19.90 3.60
N GLU A 19 -22.36 20.68 2.54
CA GLU A 19 -21.45 20.64 1.38
C GLU A 19 -20.03 21.05 1.76
N GLN A 20 -19.87 22.08 2.56
CA GLN A 20 -18.57 22.57 3.00
C GLN A 20 -17.87 21.56 3.92
N ILE A 21 -18.62 20.95 4.84
CA ILE A 21 -18.10 19.90 5.73
C ILE A 21 -17.70 18.67 4.91
N LEU A 22 -18.52 18.25 3.97
CA LEU A 22 -18.23 17.11 3.10
C LEU A 22 -17.01 17.36 2.21
N ALA A 23 -16.90 18.56 1.66
CA ALA A 23 -15.74 18.94 0.85
C ALA A 23 -14.44 18.98 1.66
N GLY A 24 -14.53 19.38 2.95
CA GLY A 24 -13.38 19.41 3.86
C GLY A 24 -13.06 18.08 4.54
N THR A 25 -13.95 17.07 4.45
CA THR A 25 -13.71 15.79 5.12
C THR A 25 -12.73 14.91 4.35
N LEU A 26 -11.79 14.31 5.06
CA LEU A 26 -10.86 13.31 4.52
C LEU A 26 -11.39 11.89 4.67
N VAL A 27 -12.48 11.68 5.42
CA VAL A 27 -13.16 10.39 5.53
C VAL A 27 -14.26 10.33 4.48
N ARG A 28 -14.01 9.62 3.39
CA ARG A 28 -14.93 9.51 2.25
C ARG A 28 -14.86 8.12 1.62
N ARG A 29 -15.74 7.86 0.67
CA ARG A 29 -15.70 6.61 -0.10
C ARG A 29 -14.33 6.41 -0.73
N ILE A 30 -13.79 5.21 -0.62
CA ILE A 30 -12.49 4.86 -1.20
C ILE A 30 -12.53 5.09 -2.71
N GLU A 31 -11.58 5.85 -3.22
CA GLU A 31 -11.47 6.17 -4.64
C GLU A 31 -11.00 4.95 -5.43
N LYS A 32 -11.71 4.64 -6.52
CA LYS A 32 -11.44 3.43 -7.33
C LYS A 32 -10.02 3.35 -7.89
N GLN A 33 -9.36 4.47 -8.08
CA GLN A 33 -7.96 4.52 -8.52
C GLN A 33 -6.99 3.93 -7.50
N HIS A 34 -7.34 3.92 -6.22
CA HIS A 34 -6.53 3.31 -5.16
C HIS A 34 -6.96 1.87 -4.88
N LEU A 35 -8.26 1.65 -4.78
CA LEU A 35 -8.87 0.36 -4.55
C LEU A 35 -10.36 0.45 -4.91
N ASP A 36 -10.85 -0.41 -5.80
CA ASP A 36 -12.29 -0.49 -6.03
C ASP A 36 -12.98 -1.20 -4.85
N PRO A 37 -13.72 -0.48 -3.99
CA PRO A 37 -14.36 -1.08 -2.83
C PRO A 37 -15.57 -1.94 -3.19
N ASP A 38 -16.06 -1.90 -4.43
CA ASP A 38 -17.16 -2.72 -4.91
C ASP A 38 -16.67 -4.01 -5.58
N ALA A 39 -15.42 -4.03 -6.02
CA ALA A 39 -14.81 -5.14 -6.72
C ALA A 39 -13.36 -5.36 -6.26
N ALA A 40 -13.14 -5.45 -4.95
CA ALA A 40 -11.82 -5.74 -4.42
C ALA A 40 -11.32 -7.10 -4.91
N HIS A 41 -10.13 -7.10 -5.50
CA HIS A 41 -9.49 -8.30 -6.02
C HIS A 41 -9.20 -9.30 -4.91
N TRP A 42 -9.47 -10.54 -5.19
CA TRP A 42 -9.25 -11.66 -4.30
C TRP A 42 -8.82 -12.90 -5.08
N HIS A 43 -8.23 -13.86 -4.42
CA HIS A 43 -8.03 -15.19 -4.99
C HIS A 43 -8.99 -16.18 -4.36
N LYS A 44 -9.55 -17.05 -5.19
CA LYS A 44 -10.35 -18.18 -4.76
C LYS A 44 -9.70 -19.47 -5.22
N ASN A 45 -9.56 -20.43 -4.32
CA ASN A 45 -9.18 -21.77 -4.71
C ASN A 45 -10.40 -22.51 -5.26
N ILE A 46 -10.25 -23.09 -6.43
CA ILE A 46 -11.24 -24.00 -7.00
C ILE A 46 -10.61 -25.38 -7.13
N GLY A 47 -11.32 -26.41 -6.62
CA GLY A 47 -10.98 -27.80 -6.88
C GLY A 47 -11.50 -28.21 -8.26
N VAL A 48 -10.63 -28.80 -9.06
CA VAL A 48 -10.97 -29.36 -10.38
C VAL A 48 -10.63 -30.83 -10.35
N ALA A 49 -11.58 -31.67 -10.75
CA ALA A 49 -11.40 -33.11 -10.79
C ALA A 49 -11.78 -33.66 -12.15
N PRO A 50 -11.13 -34.73 -12.63
CA PRO A 50 -11.55 -35.46 -13.80
C PRO A 50 -13.00 -35.94 -13.66
N ALA A 51 -13.82 -35.72 -14.68
CA ALA A 51 -15.21 -36.19 -14.71
C ALA A 51 -15.31 -37.52 -15.47
N ASN A 52 -16.03 -38.45 -14.91
CA ASN A 52 -16.33 -39.74 -15.57
C ASN A 52 -15.07 -40.51 -16.04
N GLY A 53 -13.97 -40.43 -15.32
CA GLY A 53 -12.74 -41.10 -15.69
C GLY A 53 -11.97 -40.48 -16.88
N THR A 54 -12.44 -39.33 -17.40
CA THR A 54 -11.74 -38.61 -18.48
C THR A 54 -10.76 -37.65 -17.88
N ALA A 55 -9.45 -37.87 -18.11
CA ALA A 55 -8.39 -36.98 -17.65
C ALA A 55 -8.59 -35.57 -18.21
N LEU A 56 -8.33 -34.56 -17.40
CA LEU A 56 -8.33 -33.16 -17.82
C LEU A 56 -6.98 -32.79 -18.41
N SER A 57 -6.97 -32.11 -19.55
CA SER A 57 -5.74 -31.62 -20.13
C SER A 57 -5.85 -30.16 -20.57
N PHE A 58 -4.70 -29.48 -20.50
CA PHE A 58 -4.54 -28.10 -20.99
C PHE A 58 -3.14 -27.92 -21.57
N VAL A 59 -2.96 -26.87 -22.37
CA VAL A 59 -1.67 -26.51 -22.94
C VAL A 59 -1.14 -25.27 -22.24
N THR A 60 0.16 -25.31 -21.92
CA THR A 60 0.87 -24.17 -21.29
C THR A 60 2.33 -24.17 -21.76
N GLN A 61 3.04 -23.09 -21.46
CA GLN A 61 4.48 -23.02 -21.74
C GLN A 61 5.27 -23.74 -20.64
N ARG A 62 6.35 -24.43 -21.02
CA ARG A 62 7.23 -25.15 -20.08
C ARG A 62 7.70 -24.28 -18.91
N LYS A 63 7.99 -22.99 -19.15
CA LYS A 63 8.42 -22.04 -18.09
C LYS A 63 7.33 -21.69 -17.06
N GLN A 64 6.07 -22.03 -17.34
CA GLN A 64 4.94 -21.75 -16.44
C GLN A 64 4.59 -22.96 -15.56
N LEU A 65 5.29 -24.08 -15.76
CA LEU A 65 5.10 -25.26 -14.92
C LEU A 65 5.62 -25.01 -13.51
N PRO A 66 4.93 -25.54 -12.48
CA PRO A 66 5.42 -25.50 -11.12
C PRO A 66 6.67 -26.40 -10.94
N GLU A 67 7.54 -26.02 -9.99
CA GLU A 67 8.67 -26.80 -9.56
C GLU A 67 8.60 -27.02 -8.04
N PRO A 68 8.54 -28.28 -7.56
CA PRO A 68 8.49 -29.54 -8.35
C PRO A 68 7.15 -29.73 -9.04
N LEU A 69 7.18 -30.53 -10.12
CA LEU A 69 5.94 -30.90 -10.83
C LEU A 69 5.08 -31.81 -9.90
N PRO A 70 3.77 -31.56 -9.78
CA PRO A 70 2.89 -32.41 -9.00
C PRO A 70 2.86 -33.86 -9.53
N ALA A 71 2.89 -34.84 -8.62
CA ALA A 71 2.99 -36.26 -8.98
C ALA A 71 1.81 -36.79 -9.82
N ASN A 72 0.65 -36.14 -9.73
CA ASN A 72 -0.55 -36.50 -10.48
C ASN A 72 -0.67 -35.79 -11.85
N TRP A 73 0.41 -35.10 -12.29
CA TRP A 73 0.49 -34.48 -13.59
C TRP A 73 1.40 -35.26 -14.52
N SER A 74 1.01 -35.45 -15.77
CA SER A 74 1.89 -35.92 -16.84
C SER A 74 2.05 -34.85 -17.90
N LEU A 75 3.24 -34.82 -18.52
CA LEU A 75 3.61 -33.86 -19.54
C LEU A 75 3.85 -34.53 -20.88
N GLU A 76 3.32 -33.94 -21.93
CA GLU A 76 3.61 -34.25 -23.32
C GLU A 76 4.22 -33.00 -23.98
N ALA A 77 5.40 -33.12 -24.55
CA ALA A 77 6.01 -32.00 -25.29
C ALA A 77 5.25 -31.77 -26.59
N LEU A 78 5.00 -30.52 -26.88
CA LEU A 78 4.44 -30.05 -28.15
C LEU A 78 5.50 -29.25 -28.91
N ASP A 79 5.11 -28.68 -30.04
CA ASP A 79 6.01 -27.87 -30.85
C ASP A 79 6.44 -26.60 -30.08
N GLY A 80 7.71 -26.25 -30.22
CA GLY A 80 8.30 -25.09 -29.56
C GLY A 80 8.48 -25.27 -28.05
N ASN A 81 7.98 -24.30 -27.26
CA ASN A 81 8.05 -24.31 -25.78
C ASN A 81 6.75 -24.74 -25.11
N ASP A 82 5.77 -25.16 -25.87
CA ASP A 82 4.46 -25.57 -25.36
C ASP A 82 4.48 -27.01 -24.87
N VAL A 83 3.70 -27.27 -23.83
CA VAL A 83 3.52 -28.60 -23.27
C VAL A 83 2.05 -28.83 -22.99
N ARG A 84 1.60 -30.04 -23.26
CA ARG A 84 0.28 -30.50 -22.79
C ARG A 84 0.45 -31.10 -21.41
N VAL A 85 -0.32 -30.59 -20.46
CA VAL A 85 -0.42 -31.12 -19.10
C VAL A 85 -1.69 -31.93 -19.01
N THR A 86 -1.57 -33.14 -18.50
CA THR A 86 -2.73 -34.02 -18.22
C THR A 86 -2.80 -34.26 -16.71
N LEU A 87 -3.98 -33.98 -16.15
CA LEU A 87 -4.29 -34.18 -14.73
C LEU A 87 -4.95 -35.54 -14.56
N HIS A 88 -4.35 -36.40 -13.76
CA HIS A 88 -4.85 -37.75 -13.48
C HIS A 88 -5.73 -37.84 -12.24
N ASP A 89 -5.69 -36.80 -11.40
CA ASP A 89 -6.46 -36.69 -10.17
C ASP A 89 -6.90 -35.23 -9.95
N SER A 90 -7.63 -34.98 -8.87
CA SER A 90 -8.05 -33.63 -8.50
C SER A 90 -6.84 -32.71 -8.22
N CYS A 91 -6.98 -31.47 -8.60
CA CYS A 91 -6.03 -30.44 -8.20
C CYS A 91 -6.75 -29.14 -7.88
N GLU A 92 -6.07 -28.26 -7.13
CA GLU A 92 -6.57 -26.93 -6.81
C GLU A 92 -5.88 -25.88 -7.68
N PHE A 93 -6.69 -24.97 -8.22
CA PHE A 93 -6.23 -23.79 -8.93
C PHE A 93 -6.63 -22.52 -8.18
N LYS A 94 -5.73 -21.55 -8.15
CA LYS A 94 -6.08 -20.20 -7.74
C LYS A 94 -6.62 -19.44 -8.94
N VAL A 95 -7.83 -18.91 -8.79
CA VAL A 95 -8.45 -18.06 -9.80
C VAL A 95 -8.75 -16.68 -9.22
N ASP A 96 -8.70 -15.69 -10.08
CA ASP A 96 -9.07 -14.34 -9.71
C ASP A 96 -10.55 -14.30 -9.35
N SER A 97 -10.85 -13.60 -8.30
CA SER A 97 -12.19 -13.37 -7.82
C SER A 97 -12.33 -11.93 -7.34
N TYR A 98 -13.53 -11.41 -7.33
CA TYR A 98 -13.82 -10.04 -6.90
C TYR A 98 -14.97 -10.06 -5.91
N ARG A 99 -14.88 -9.24 -4.89
CA ARG A 99 -15.95 -9.10 -3.90
C ARG A 99 -16.04 -7.66 -3.40
N PRO A 100 -17.25 -7.20 -3.07
CA PRO A 100 -17.40 -5.92 -2.42
C PRO A 100 -16.81 -5.97 -1.01
N LEU A 101 -16.18 -4.90 -0.59
CA LEU A 101 -15.76 -4.70 0.79
C LEU A 101 -16.97 -4.34 1.65
N ALA A 102 -16.98 -4.79 2.90
CA ALA A 102 -17.99 -4.41 3.88
C ALA A 102 -17.85 -2.92 4.26
N VAL A 103 -16.63 -2.43 4.41
CA VAL A 103 -16.32 -1.03 4.66
C VAL A 103 -15.81 -0.40 3.38
N LYS A 104 -16.49 0.64 2.92
CA LYS A 104 -16.20 1.28 1.62
C LYS A 104 -15.73 2.73 1.76
N SER A 105 -15.55 3.20 2.99
CA SER A 105 -15.04 4.53 3.28
C SER A 105 -13.81 4.43 4.17
N ALA A 106 -12.86 5.32 3.95
CA ALA A 106 -11.62 5.41 4.71
C ALA A 106 -11.14 6.85 4.75
N GLY A 107 -10.23 7.15 5.68
CA GLY A 107 -9.46 8.38 5.65
C GLY A 107 -8.55 8.39 4.42
N GLN A 108 -8.62 9.45 3.65
CA GLN A 108 -7.84 9.63 2.43
C GLN A 108 -7.28 11.05 2.38
N LEU A 109 -6.11 11.21 1.81
CA LEU A 109 -5.61 12.54 1.46
C LEU A 109 -6.54 13.21 0.47
N PRO A 110 -6.54 14.56 0.35
CA PRO A 110 -7.30 15.25 -0.68
C PRO A 110 -7.01 14.67 -2.06
N THR A 111 -8.03 14.58 -2.90
CA THR A 111 -7.86 14.06 -4.27
C THR A 111 -6.84 14.91 -5.04
N GLY A 112 -5.86 14.25 -5.64
CA GLY A 112 -4.75 14.90 -6.36
C GLY A 112 -3.61 15.41 -5.47
N PHE A 113 -3.70 15.25 -4.14
CA PHE A 113 -2.58 15.55 -3.26
C PHE A 113 -1.67 14.32 -3.13
N GLU A 114 -0.48 14.40 -3.72
CA GLU A 114 0.51 13.33 -3.69
C GLU A 114 1.77 13.78 -2.93
N PRO A 115 1.98 13.26 -1.71
CA PRO A 115 3.12 13.66 -0.88
C PRO A 115 4.48 13.46 -1.54
N SER A 116 4.61 12.45 -2.37
CA SER A 116 5.85 12.11 -3.07
C SER A 116 6.26 13.13 -4.14
N GLU A 117 5.36 14.00 -4.57
CA GLU A 117 5.64 15.06 -5.55
C GLU A 117 6.17 16.34 -4.90
N LEU A 118 6.05 16.47 -3.58
CA LEU A 118 6.41 17.69 -2.86
C LEU A 118 7.89 17.81 -2.53
N TYR A 119 8.66 16.74 -2.72
CA TYR A 119 10.10 16.70 -2.46
C TYR A 119 10.77 15.58 -3.27
N ASN A 120 12.08 15.48 -3.26
CA ASN A 120 12.78 14.40 -3.97
C ASN A 120 12.61 13.05 -3.23
N SER A 121 11.51 12.40 -3.47
CA SER A 121 11.03 11.18 -2.77
C SER A 121 11.26 9.88 -3.55
N ARG A 122 12.15 9.89 -4.54
CA ARG A 122 12.37 8.73 -5.41
C ARG A 122 12.57 7.44 -4.60
N PHE A 123 11.69 6.45 -4.84
CA PHE A 123 11.65 5.14 -4.14
C PHE A 123 11.18 5.20 -2.69
N HIS A 124 10.73 6.33 -2.18
CA HIS A 124 10.17 6.36 -0.84
C HIS A 124 8.81 5.65 -0.82
N PRO A 125 8.58 4.78 0.17
CA PRO A 125 7.25 4.29 0.48
C PRO A 125 6.30 5.45 0.82
N ARG A 126 5.02 5.28 0.48
CA ARG A 126 4.01 6.33 0.71
C ARG A 126 3.94 6.80 2.17
N GLY A 127 4.04 5.87 3.13
CA GLY A 127 4.03 6.22 4.56
C GLY A 127 5.22 7.11 4.95
N LEU A 128 6.40 6.84 4.42
CA LEU A 128 7.58 7.69 4.64
C LEU A 128 7.36 9.07 4.01
N ALA A 129 6.86 9.12 2.76
CA ALA A 129 6.56 10.39 2.09
C ALA A 129 5.55 11.23 2.88
N MET A 130 4.48 10.62 3.38
CA MET A 130 3.50 11.29 4.23
C MET A 130 4.12 11.83 5.53
N THR A 131 5.02 11.06 6.14
CA THR A 131 5.69 11.48 7.38
C THR A 131 6.59 12.70 7.12
N VAL A 132 7.37 12.70 6.04
CA VAL A 132 8.24 13.84 5.66
C VAL A 132 7.41 15.11 5.47
N VAL A 133 6.33 15.02 4.71
CA VAL A 133 5.44 16.17 4.46
C VAL A 133 4.78 16.63 5.76
N GLY A 134 4.26 15.71 6.58
CA GLY A 134 3.61 16.03 7.85
C GLY A 134 4.55 16.71 8.85
N VAL A 135 5.78 16.21 8.98
CA VAL A 135 6.78 16.85 9.87
C VAL A 135 7.20 18.23 9.33
N THR A 136 7.39 18.36 8.03
CA THR A 136 7.72 19.64 7.42
C THR A 136 6.62 20.68 7.67
N ASP A 137 5.35 20.27 7.53
CA ASP A 137 4.20 21.12 7.82
C ASP A 137 4.11 21.47 9.32
N ALA A 138 4.34 20.51 10.19
CA ALA A 138 4.38 20.72 11.64
C ALA A 138 5.45 21.74 12.04
N LEU A 139 6.67 21.62 11.51
CA LEU A 139 7.75 22.59 11.76
C LEU A 139 7.38 24.00 11.28
N ARG A 140 6.75 24.12 10.12
CA ARG A 140 6.26 25.40 9.60
C ARG A 140 5.16 26.00 10.46
N SER A 141 4.26 25.17 10.98
CA SER A 141 3.14 25.63 11.81
C SER A 141 3.56 26.20 13.17
N VAL A 142 4.78 25.86 13.65
CA VAL A 142 5.34 26.45 14.88
C VAL A 142 5.60 27.96 14.70
N GLY A 143 5.83 28.42 13.47
CA GLY A 143 6.10 29.83 13.17
C GLY A 143 7.48 30.31 13.57
N ILE A 144 8.38 29.42 14.00
CA ILE A 144 9.79 29.67 14.30
C ILE A 144 10.63 28.90 13.30
N ASP A 145 11.57 29.59 12.68
CA ASP A 145 12.50 28.94 11.75
C ASP A 145 13.32 27.86 12.48
N TRP A 146 13.32 26.66 11.93
CA TRP A 146 14.10 25.54 12.47
C TRP A 146 15.58 25.89 12.67
N GLN A 147 16.17 26.64 11.76
CA GLN A 147 17.55 27.07 11.86
C GLN A 147 17.82 27.96 13.10
N ARG A 148 16.82 28.69 13.57
CA ARG A 148 16.93 29.44 14.84
C ARG A 148 16.87 28.52 16.05
N ILE A 149 16.06 27.49 15.99
CA ILE A 149 15.92 26.51 17.09
C ILE A 149 17.25 25.82 17.33
N ILE A 150 17.88 25.27 16.29
CA ILE A 150 19.16 24.54 16.41
C ILE A 150 20.36 25.42 16.80
N GLN A 151 20.24 26.73 16.74
CA GLN A 151 21.26 27.65 17.28
C GLN A 151 21.21 27.78 18.82
N HIS A 152 20.09 27.39 19.43
CA HIS A 152 19.83 27.59 20.86
C HIS A 152 19.63 26.27 21.62
N VAL A 153 19.36 25.19 20.92
CA VAL A 153 19.14 23.85 21.47
C VAL A 153 20.21 22.92 20.94
N ALA A 154 20.95 22.27 21.83
CA ALA A 154 21.99 21.34 21.41
C ALA A 154 21.39 20.12 20.72
N PRO A 155 22.08 19.50 19.74
CA PRO A 155 21.56 18.35 19.00
C PRO A 155 21.13 17.17 19.88
N ASP A 156 21.86 16.91 20.97
CA ASP A 156 21.58 15.87 21.94
C ASP A 156 20.38 16.17 22.88
N GLU A 157 19.87 17.38 22.83
CA GLU A 157 18.63 17.79 23.52
C GLU A 157 17.39 17.65 22.63
N ILE A 158 17.55 17.22 21.38
CA ILE A 158 16.46 17.05 20.40
C ILE A 158 16.27 15.56 20.13
N ALA A 159 15.05 15.08 20.26
CA ALA A 159 14.71 13.69 19.96
C ALA A 159 13.60 13.60 18.91
N VAL A 160 13.68 12.59 18.05
CA VAL A 160 12.69 12.30 17.01
C VAL A 160 11.97 10.99 17.31
N PHE A 161 10.68 11.06 17.51
CA PHE A 161 9.82 9.91 17.72
C PHE A 161 8.82 9.80 16.56
N ALA A 162 9.14 9.00 15.57
CA ALA A 162 8.25 8.70 14.45
C ALA A 162 8.36 7.23 14.07
N SER A 163 7.25 6.56 13.89
CA SER A 163 7.23 5.17 13.45
C SER A 163 5.93 4.83 12.70
N CYS A 164 5.94 3.69 12.02
CA CYS A 164 4.76 3.12 11.41
C CYS A 164 4.59 1.67 11.89
N ILE A 165 3.53 1.39 12.66
CA ILE A 165 3.25 0.04 13.22
C ILE A 165 3.17 -1.02 12.13
N MET A 166 2.51 -0.68 11.01
CA MET A 166 2.32 -1.60 9.89
C MET A 166 3.55 -1.72 8.98
N SER A 167 4.65 -1.05 9.31
CA SER A 167 5.78 -0.87 8.39
C SER A 167 5.35 -0.20 7.08
N GLN A 168 6.22 -0.20 6.10
CA GLN A 168 5.94 0.36 4.78
C GLN A 168 5.47 -0.77 3.85
N LEU A 169 4.15 -0.95 3.70
CA LEU A 169 3.56 -2.08 2.98
C LEU A 169 3.42 -1.89 1.46
N ASP A 170 3.82 -0.76 0.92
CA ASP A 170 3.81 -0.55 -0.53
C ASP A 170 4.96 -1.25 -1.26
N GLU A 171 5.03 -1.08 -2.59
CA GLU A 171 6.04 -1.75 -3.43
C GLU A 171 7.47 -1.33 -3.13
N ASN A 172 7.69 -0.13 -2.61
CA ASN A 172 9.01 0.40 -2.26
C ASN A 172 9.47 0.02 -0.84
N GLY A 173 8.63 -0.67 -0.08
CA GLY A 173 8.90 -1.12 1.28
C GLY A 173 8.78 -2.63 1.44
N PHE A 174 8.42 -3.07 2.65
CA PHE A 174 8.28 -4.50 2.97
C PHE A 174 7.21 -5.20 2.13
N GLY A 175 6.13 -4.51 1.75
CA GLY A 175 5.13 -5.09 0.87
C GLY A 175 5.73 -5.56 -0.45
N GLY A 176 6.51 -4.71 -1.10
CA GLY A 176 7.24 -5.07 -2.31
C GLY A 176 8.29 -6.15 -2.08
N MET A 177 9.05 -6.06 -0.98
CA MET A 177 10.05 -7.09 -0.63
C MET A 177 9.41 -8.48 -0.49
N MET A 178 8.31 -8.59 0.24
CA MET A 178 7.61 -9.86 0.47
C MET A 178 6.96 -10.42 -0.79
N GLN A 179 6.46 -9.55 -1.66
CA GLN A 179 5.76 -9.96 -2.88
C GLN A 179 6.70 -10.19 -4.08
N SER A 180 7.90 -9.61 -4.08
CA SER A 180 8.81 -9.65 -5.23
C SER A 180 9.06 -11.08 -5.71
N ARG A 181 9.35 -12.01 -4.81
CA ARG A 181 9.60 -13.42 -5.16
C ARG A 181 8.34 -14.10 -5.69
N LEU A 182 7.19 -13.83 -5.10
CA LEU A 182 5.91 -14.40 -5.55
C LEU A 182 5.52 -13.90 -6.95
N LYS A 183 5.93 -12.69 -7.29
CA LYS A 183 5.72 -12.08 -8.61
C LYS A 183 6.85 -12.38 -9.62
N GLY A 184 7.82 -13.23 -9.25
CA GLY A 184 8.97 -13.53 -10.10
C GLY A 184 10.00 -12.39 -10.22
N GLY A 185 9.90 -11.38 -9.35
CA GLY A 185 10.77 -10.21 -9.34
C GLY A 185 11.99 -10.37 -8.43
N ARG A 186 12.84 -9.35 -8.42
CA ARG A 186 14.00 -9.25 -7.52
C ARG A 186 13.66 -8.43 -6.28
N VAL A 187 14.13 -8.91 -5.13
CA VAL A 187 14.18 -8.10 -3.90
C VAL A 187 15.35 -7.12 -4.01
N THR A 188 15.12 -5.88 -3.64
CA THR A 188 16.15 -4.83 -3.60
C THR A 188 16.51 -4.48 -2.16
N ALA A 189 17.77 -4.14 -1.91
CA ALA A 189 18.21 -3.70 -0.58
C ALA A 189 17.45 -2.45 -0.09
N LYS A 190 17.00 -1.59 -1.02
CA LYS A 190 16.19 -0.42 -0.70
C LYS A 190 14.85 -0.77 -0.05
N GLN A 191 14.18 -1.82 -0.53
CA GLN A 191 12.90 -2.27 0.03
C GLN A 191 13.03 -2.69 1.51
N LEU A 192 14.17 -3.29 1.89
CA LEU A 192 14.43 -3.62 3.29
C LEU A 192 14.62 -2.34 4.11
N ALA A 193 15.59 -1.51 3.75
CA ALA A 193 15.93 -0.32 4.52
C ALA A 193 14.76 0.66 4.63
N LEU A 194 14.13 1.00 3.50
CA LEU A 194 12.98 1.91 3.47
C LEU A 194 11.69 1.29 4.05
N GLY A 195 11.64 -0.03 4.17
CA GLY A 195 10.50 -0.75 4.72
C GLY A 195 10.45 -0.77 6.26
N LEU A 196 11.56 -0.49 6.95
CA LEU A 196 11.61 -0.53 8.40
C LEU A 196 10.61 0.45 9.04
N ASN A 197 9.98 0.02 10.14
CA ASN A 197 9.05 0.85 10.88
C ASN A 197 9.72 2.05 11.57
N THR A 198 11.03 2.01 11.81
CA THR A 198 11.85 3.08 12.39
C THR A 198 12.39 4.06 11.33
N MET A 199 12.40 3.68 10.06
CA MET A 199 12.92 4.52 8.98
C MET A 199 12.35 5.95 8.96
N PRO A 200 11.07 6.20 9.29
CA PRO A 200 10.55 7.55 9.38
C PRO A 200 11.34 8.43 10.35
N ALA A 201 11.69 7.95 11.54
CA ALA A 201 12.48 8.72 12.51
C ALA A 201 13.89 8.98 11.98
N ASP A 202 14.56 7.95 11.49
CA ASP A 202 15.92 8.05 10.95
C ASP A 202 15.98 9.03 9.78
N PHE A 203 15.00 8.97 8.88
CA PHE A 203 14.95 9.86 7.72
C PHE A 203 14.67 11.31 8.12
N ILE A 204 13.72 11.54 9.03
CA ILE A 204 13.40 12.87 9.54
C ILE A 204 14.63 13.47 10.21
N ASN A 205 15.29 12.72 11.09
CA ASN A 205 16.49 13.18 11.77
C ASN A 205 17.58 13.58 10.75
N ALA A 206 17.92 12.69 9.83
CA ALA A 206 19.03 12.90 8.91
C ALA A 206 18.77 14.00 7.86
N TYR A 207 17.57 14.05 7.30
CA TYR A 207 17.29 14.84 6.09
C TYR A 207 16.36 16.04 6.30
N VAL A 208 15.50 16.01 7.31
CA VAL A 208 14.59 17.12 7.59
C VAL A 208 15.17 18.03 8.66
N LEU A 209 15.73 17.46 9.72
CA LEU A 209 16.23 18.20 10.87
C LEU A 209 17.74 18.50 10.81
N GLY A 210 18.49 17.83 9.93
CA GLY A 210 19.91 18.05 9.76
C GLY A 210 20.79 17.29 10.75
N SER A 211 20.42 16.06 11.10
CA SER A 211 21.15 15.16 12.00
C SER A 211 21.24 15.72 13.42
N VAL A 212 20.08 15.92 14.02
CA VAL A 212 19.91 16.22 15.44
C VAL A 212 19.65 14.93 16.23
N GLY A 213 20.10 14.84 17.46
CA GLY A 213 19.88 13.71 18.37
C GLY A 213 20.92 12.63 18.28
#